data_a19b2eb5ba40f8041761c2991353cdd1
#
_entry.id   a19b2eb5ba40f8041761c2991353cdd1
#
_cell.length_a   1.000
_cell.length_b   1.000
_cell.length_c   1.000
_cell.angle_alpha   90.00
_cell.angle_beta   90.00
_cell.angle_gamma   90.00
#
_symmetry.space_group_name_H-M   'P 1'
#
loop_
_entity.id
_entity.type
_entity.pdbx_description
1 polymer ?
#
loop_
_entity_poly.entity_id
_entity_poly.type
_entity_poly.pdbx_seq_one_letter_code
_entity_poly.pdbx_strand_id
1 'polypeptide(L)'
;MTLVVVDAVGLTSRALQHMPRTAKLGADGFQARLDPIVPAVTCSVQATFVTGGTPADHGIVGNGWYFRDLGEVFLWRQHNKLVQGEKVWETARRAKPDFRVANLCWWYAMGASTDLTVTPRPIYHADGAKSPDCYTYPPQLHDNLTGPLGEFPLFQYWGPTANLKSTAWIADAAKIVLDNEQLDMLLVYLPHLDYDHQRFGPGAPESVKAAQELDGVLGDLIDHCRSRGDQLVVLSEYGITDASRPVEINRALRRAGLLNVYSQAGMEYLDPWTSRAFAVSDHQIAHVYIANAADTDRVRDVIAGLDGVGEILEGESKAAAGLDHERAGELVVLAERDAWFTYHYWLDNAHAPDFGQQVEIHRKPGYDPAELFWDPDDEKGAKLRGAKALARKKLGMRYVLSVVGLDASKYVKGSHGLLPDGDLDAPVFLSSESSFARDRVAATDVRDLLLDMAGVRESVRG
;
A
#
# COMPACT_ATOMS: atom_id res chain seq x y z
N MET A 1 20.39 -1.96 21.87
CA MET A 1 19.93 -0.75 21.15
C MET A 1 19.45 -1.24 19.79
N THR A 2 18.20 -1.01 19.48
CA THR A 2 17.53 -1.44 18.25
C THR A 2 17.29 -0.24 17.35
N LEU A 3 17.49 -0.38 16.02
CA LEU A 3 17.01 0.61 15.07
C LEU A 3 15.55 0.31 14.74
N VAL A 4 14.63 1.16 15.19
CA VAL A 4 13.19 1.04 14.93
C VAL A 4 12.81 1.94 13.76
N VAL A 5 12.30 1.36 12.70
CA VAL A 5 11.91 2.04 11.45
C VAL A 5 10.41 1.96 11.30
N VAL A 6 9.74 3.08 11.45
CA VAL A 6 8.29 3.18 11.36
C VAL A 6 7.90 3.82 10.03
N ASP A 7 7.19 3.07 9.20
CA ASP A 7 6.55 3.59 8.00
C ASP A 7 5.14 4.07 8.37
N ALA A 8 4.98 5.38 8.49
CA ALA A 8 3.73 6.06 8.79
C ALA A 8 3.13 6.60 7.48
N VAL A 9 2.29 5.79 6.85
CA VAL A 9 1.75 6.05 5.50
C VAL A 9 1.04 7.40 5.42
N GLY A 10 1.31 8.16 4.37
CA GLY A 10 0.68 9.46 4.16
C GLY A 10 1.19 10.58 5.07
N LEU A 11 2.27 10.33 5.84
CA LEU A 11 2.86 11.35 6.72
C LEU A 11 3.66 12.36 5.89
N THR A 12 3.19 13.59 5.88
CA THR A 12 3.77 14.73 5.16
C THR A 12 4.07 15.88 6.10
N SER A 13 4.77 16.90 5.61
CA SER A 13 4.97 18.15 6.36
C SER A 13 3.63 18.82 6.73
N ARG A 14 2.58 18.64 5.93
CA ARG A 14 1.22 19.09 6.24
C ARG A 14 0.65 18.38 7.46
N ALA A 15 0.72 17.05 7.49
CA ALA A 15 0.20 16.25 8.61
C ALA A 15 0.97 16.53 9.92
N LEU A 16 2.30 16.71 9.84
CA LEU A 16 3.16 17.00 11.00
C LEU A 16 2.77 18.28 11.75
N GLN A 17 2.12 19.26 11.10
CA GLN A 17 1.61 20.46 11.77
C GLN A 17 0.58 20.13 12.86
N HIS A 18 -0.05 18.97 12.79
CA HIS A 18 -1.05 18.46 13.73
C HIS A 18 -0.54 17.32 14.61
N MET A 19 0.78 17.01 14.54
CA MET A 19 1.42 15.88 15.21
C MET A 19 2.63 16.32 16.07
N PRO A 20 2.40 17.06 17.17
CA PRO A 20 3.48 17.69 17.93
C PRO A 20 4.48 16.70 18.54
N ARG A 21 4.06 15.50 18.97
CA ARG A 21 4.95 14.47 19.53
C ARG A 21 5.88 13.90 18.45
N THR A 22 5.31 13.60 17.28
CA THR A 22 6.05 13.11 16.11
C THR A 22 6.98 14.19 15.56
N ALA A 23 6.52 15.43 15.43
CA ALA A 23 7.34 16.57 14.99
C ALA A 23 8.54 16.81 15.92
N LYS A 24 8.37 16.59 17.22
CA LYS A 24 9.45 16.69 18.21
C LYS A 24 10.58 15.69 17.94
N LEU A 25 10.31 14.50 17.37
CA LEU A 25 11.37 13.56 16.99
C LEU A 25 12.32 14.19 15.96
N GLY A 26 11.76 14.81 14.91
CA GLY A 26 12.56 15.51 13.91
C GLY A 26 13.30 16.73 14.46
N ALA A 27 12.67 17.49 15.37
CA ALA A 27 13.30 18.65 15.99
C ALA A 27 14.46 18.28 16.94
N ASP A 28 14.35 17.16 17.65
CA ASP A 28 15.39 16.64 18.56
C ASP A 28 16.56 15.98 17.78
N GLY A 29 16.30 15.39 16.61
CA GLY A 29 17.27 14.76 15.74
C GLY A 29 17.41 15.47 14.40
N PHE A 30 16.76 14.96 13.33
CA PHE A 30 16.59 15.70 12.08
C PHE A 30 15.31 15.32 11.35
N GLN A 31 14.84 16.24 10.52
CA GLN A 31 13.77 16.06 9.55
C GLN A 31 14.30 16.33 8.15
N ALA A 32 13.98 15.45 7.21
CA ALA A 32 14.27 15.62 5.79
C ALA A 32 12.99 15.47 4.95
N ARG A 33 12.96 16.07 3.78
CA ARG A 33 12.04 15.70 2.73
C ARG A 33 12.43 14.34 2.19
N LEU A 34 11.48 13.41 2.06
CA LEU A 34 11.71 12.16 1.35
C LEU A 34 11.22 12.31 -0.11
N ASP A 35 12.07 11.96 -1.06
CA ASP A 35 11.74 11.97 -2.48
C ASP A 35 11.34 10.56 -2.92
N PRO A 36 10.05 10.30 -3.17
CA PRO A 36 9.56 8.98 -3.55
C PRO A 36 9.94 8.64 -5.00
N ILE A 37 9.65 7.39 -5.39
CA ILE A 37 9.76 6.91 -6.77
C ILE A 37 8.40 6.96 -7.48
N VAL A 38 8.40 6.69 -8.78
CA VAL A 38 7.19 6.37 -9.55
C VAL A 38 7.12 4.84 -9.71
N PRO A 39 5.98 4.21 -9.38
CA PRO A 39 4.78 4.78 -8.76
C PRO A 39 4.97 5.00 -7.24
N ALA A 40 4.44 6.11 -6.75
CA ALA A 40 4.38 6.38 -5.31
C ALA A 40 3.22 5.60 -4.67
N VAL A 41 3.35 4.27 -4.62
CA VAL A 41 2.39 3.33 -4.04
C VAL A 41 3.10 2.36 -3.08
N THR A 42 2.38 1.87 -2.10
CA THR A 42 2.91 1.13 -0.93
C THR A 42 3.93 0.06 -1.29
N CYS A 43 3.55 -0.91 -2.12
CA CYS A 43 4.40 -2.06 -2.38
C CYS A 43 5.69 -1.69 -3.11
N SER A 44 5.62 -0.76 -4.08
CA SER A 44 6.80 -0.31 -4.84
C SER A 44 7.76 0.49 -3.97
N VAL A 45 7.23 1.44 -3.19
CA VAL A 45 8.08 2.29 -2.36
C VAL A 45 8.72 1.51 -1.21
N GLN A 46 7.97 0.63 -0.53
CA GLN A 46 8.55 -0.23 0.52
C GLN A 46 9.62 -1.17 -0.04
N ALA A 47 9.41 -1.74 -1.25
CA ALA A 47 10.44 -2.55 -1.90
C ALA A 47 11.70 -1.73 -2.19
N THR A 48 11.55 -0.46 -2.63
CA THR A 48 12.66 0.47 -2.81
C THR A 48 13.37 0.76 -1.48
N PHE A 49 12.65 1.03 -0.40
CA PHE A 49 13.24 1.28 0.92
C PHE A 49 14.11 0.12 1.43
N VAL A 50 13.70 -1.11 1.18
CA VAL A 50 14.45 -2.28 1.68
C VAL A 50 15.51 -2.79 0.72
N THR A 51 15.45 -2.46 -0.59
CA THR A 51 16.43 -2.92 -1.59
C THR A 51 17.40 -1.84 -2.05
N GLY A 52 17.02 -0.56 -1.95
CA GLY A 52 17.75 0.56 -2.53
C GLY A 52 17.62 0.67 -4.05
N GLY A 53 16.83 -0.20 -4.70
CA GLY A 53 16.57 -0.22 -6.14
C GLY A 53 15.27 0.48 -6.53
N THR A 54 15.10 0.69 -7.83
CA THR A 54 13.83 1.14 -8.45
C THR A 54 12.93 -0.05 -8.79
N PRO A 55 11.68 0.16 -9.21
CA PRO A 55 10.85 -0.92 -9.75
C PRO A 55 11.48 -1.72 -10.88
N ALA A 56 12.36 -1.11 -11.69
CA ALA A 56 13.13 -1.83 -12.71
C ALA A 56 14.11 -2.85 -12.10
N ASP A 57 14.62 -2.59 -10.88
CA ASP A 57 15.59 -3.46 -10.22
C ASP A 57 14.92 -4.55 -9.38
N HIS A 58 13.89 -4.18 -8.60
CA HIS A 58 13.26 -5.12 -7.65
C HIS A 58 11.97 -5.75 -8.16
N GLY A 59 11.46 -5.33 -9.33
CA GLY A 59 10.32 -5.93 -10.00
C GLY A 59 8.96 -5.67 -9.37
N ILE A 60 8.85 -4.79 -8.38
CA ILE A 60 7.58 -4.40 -7.76
C ILE A 60 7.10 -3.11 -8.41
N VAL A 61 6.35 -3.28 -9.49
CA VAL A 61 5.93 -2.18 -10.36
C VAL A 61 4.65 -1.47 -9.89
N GLY A 62 4.00 -1.97 -8.86
CA GLY A 62 2.75 -1.44 -8.26
C GLY A 62 2.33 -2.30 -7.07
N ASN A 63 1.14 -2.05 -6.51
CA ASN A 63 0.52 -2.92 -5.49
C ASN A 63 0.08 -4.28 -6.08
N GLY A 64 0.11 -4.39 -7.40
CA GLY A 64 -0.13 -5.60 -8.17
C GLY A 64 0.13 -5.38 -9.64
N TRP A 65 0.13 -6.47 -10.38
CA TRP A 65 0.38 -6.47 -11.83
C TRP A 65 -0.22 -7.70 -12.51
N TYR A 66 -0.16 -7.74 -13.83
CA TYR A 66 -0.52 -8.92 -14.61
C TYR A 66 0.63 -9.93 -14.59
N PHE A 67 0.38 -11.09 -13.99
CA PHE A 67 1.30 -12.22 -14.00
C PHE A 67 1.19 -12.94 -15.33
N ARG A 68 2.05 -12.59 -16.28
CA ARG A 68 2.00 -13.06 -17.67
C ARG A 68 2.02 -14.58 -17.78
N ASP A 69 2.81 -15.25 -16.94
CA ASP A 69 2.94 -16.71 -16.91
C ASP A 69 1.67 -17.42 -16.43
N LEU A 70 0.88 -16.74 -15.59
CA LEU A 70 -0.37 -17.27 -15.04
C LEU A 70 -1.59 -16.79 -15.82
N GLY A 71 -1.45 -15.73 -16.60
CA GLY A 71 -2.55 -15.10 -17.30
C GLY A 71 -3.55 -14.40 -16.39
N GLU A 72 -3.14 -13.97 -15.20
CA GLU A 72 -4.02 -13.40 -14.18
C GLU A 72 -3.44 -12.12 -13.56
N VAL A 73 -4.32 -11.21 -13.14
CA VAL A 73 -3.97 -10.01 -12.39
C VAL A 73 -4.04 -10.35 -10.90
N PHE A 74 -2.96 -10.10 -10.18
CA PHE A 74 -2.95 -10.23 -8.73
C PHE A 74 -2.42 -8.96 -8.07
N LEU A 75 -3.16 -8.49 -7.07
CA LEU A 75 -2.74 -7.42 -6.16
C LEU A 75 -2.45 -7.99 -4.76
N TRP A 76 -1.64 -7.29 -4.00
CA TRP A 76 -1.43 -7.50 -2.57
C TRP A 76 -0.86 -8.90 -2.23
N ARG A 77 -0.01 -9.45 -3.11
CA ARG A 77 0.68 -10.71 -2.82
C ARG A 77 1.77 -10.49 -1.77
N GLN A 78 1.90 -11.45 -0.84
CA GLN A 78 2.72 -11.29 0.35
C GLN A 78 4.08 -12.00 0.29
N HIS A 79 4.34 -12.82 -0.73
CA HIS A 79 5.54 -13.65 -0.75
C HIS A 79 6.78 -12.82 -1.07
N ASN A 80 7.79 -12.86 -0.17
CA ASN A 80 9.02 -12.07 -0.27
C ASN A 80 9.84 -12.33 -1.55
N LYS A 81 9.77 -13.55 -2.12
CA LYS A 81 10.43 -13.88 -3.40
C LYS A 81 9.97 -13.03 -4.59
N LEU A 82 8.83 -12.33 -4.49
CA LEU A 82 8.41 -11.42 -5.53
C LEU A 82 9.31 -10.16 -5.60
N VAL A 83 9.89 -9.76 -4.49
CA VAL A 83 10.87 -8.66 -4.43
C VAL A 83 12.22 -9.20 -4.88
N GLN A 84 12.68 -8.80 -6.05
CA GLN A 84 14.00 -9.11 -6.55
C GLN A 84 15.06 -8.25 -5.84
N GLY A 85 16.32 -8.65 -5.94
CA GLY A 85 17.40 -7.95 -5.26
C GLY A 85 17.53 -8.28 -3.77
N GLU A 86 18.61 -7.83 -3.19
CA GLU A 86 18.99 -8.07 -1.81
C GLU A 86 18.31 -7.03 -0.88
N LYS A 87 17.74 -7.49 0.24
CA LYS A 87 17.06 -6.63 1.21
C LYS A 87 18.03 -6.15 2.29
N VAL A 88 17.71 -5.06 2.94
CA VAL A 88 18.53 -4.42 3.98
C VAL A 88 19.02 -5.41 5.04
N TRP A 89 18.18 -6.34 5.50
CA TRP A 89 18.59 -7.36 6.50
C TRP A 89 19.52 -8.42 5.93
N GLU A 90 19.43 -8.73 4.65
CA GLU A 90 20.33 -9.68 3.98
C GLU A 90 21.70 -9.05 3.82
N THR A 91 21.76 -7.79 3.41
CA THR A 91 23.00 -6.99 3.37
C THR A 91 23.61 -6.86 4.76
N ALA A 92 22.81 -6.52 5.78
CA ALA A 92 23.28 -6.39 7.16
C ALA A 92 23.93 -7.67 7.69
N ARG A 93 23.35 -8.84 7.39
CA ARG A 93 23.88 -10.14 7.81
C ARG A 93 25.19 -10.54 7.13
N ARG A 94 25.54 -9.97 5.99
CA ARG A 94 26.89 -10.17 5.44
C ARG A 94 27.96 -9.51 6.29
N ALA A 95 27.64 -8.35 6.87
CA ALA A 95 28.55 -7.63 7.76
C ALA A 95 28.48 -8.16 9.21
N LYS A 96 27.28 -8.52 9.66
CA LYS A 96 26.99 -9.05 11.01
C LYS A 96 26.10 -10.27 10.89
N PRO A 97 26.66 -11.51 10.84
CA PRO A 97 25.90 -12.75 10.56
C PRO A 97 24.75 -13.03 11.56
N ASP A 98 24.83 -12.53 12.78
CA ASP A 98 23.82 -12.63 13.83
C ASP A 98 22.86 -11.44 13.88
N PHE A 99 22.81 -10.60 12.84
CA PHE A 99 21.91 -9.45 12.73
C PHE A 99 20.45 -9.91 12.74
N ARG A 100 19.72 -9.51 13.80
CA ARG A 100 18.33 -9.92 14.03
C ARG A 100 17.34 -8.85 13.62
N VAL A 101 16.34 -9.25 12.83
CA VAL A 101 15.33 -8.33 12.27
C VAL A 101 13.92 -8.83 12.50
N ALA A 102 13.03 -7.93 12.92
CA ALA A 102 11.59 -8.15 12.93
C ALA A 102 10.89 -7.28 11.87
N ASN A 103 9.87 -7.84 11.22
CA ASN A 103 8.99 -7.16 10.27
C ASN A 103 7.55 -7.22 10.77
N LEU A 104 6.98 -6.08 11.15
CA LEU A 104 5.60 -5.92 11.56
C LEU A 104 4.83 -5.14 10.47
N CYS A 105 4.18 -5.90 9.61
CA CYS A 105 3.23 -5.44 8.60
C CYS A 105 3.82 -4.69 7.38
N TRP A 106 5.14 -4.56 7.20
CA TRP A 106 5.67 -4.17 5.90
C TRP A 106 5.34 -5.26 4.88
N TRP A 107 5.05 -4.85 3.65
CA TRP A 107 4.62 -5.76 2.58
C TRP A 107 5.70 -6.77 2.19
N TYR A 108 5.28 -7.85 1.53
CA TYR A 108 6.14 -8.99 1.17
C TYR A 108 6.82 -9.64 2.38
N ALA A 109 6.11 -9.67 3.50
CA ALA A 109 6.62 -10.22 4.76
C ALA A 109 6.70 -11.76 4.77
N MET A 110 5.78 -12.45 4.07
CA MET A 110 5.72 -13.91 4.11
C MET A 110 6.89 -14.56 3.40
N GLY A 111 7.59 -15.44 4.14
CA GLY A 111 8.78 -16.12 3.64
C GLY A 111 10.00 -15.20 3.48
N ALA A 112 9.97 -14.01 4.07
CA ALA A 112 11.16 -13.17 4.24
C ALA A 112 12.17 -13.87 5.18
N SER A 113 13.44 -13.58 4.99
CA SER A 113 14.52 -14.07 5.85
C SER A 113 14.68 -13.25 7.14
N THR A 114 13.57 -12.68 7.66
CA THR A 114 13.51 -12.00 8.95
C THR A 114 13.34 -13.00 10.09
N ASP A 115 13.78 -12.64 11.31
CA ASP A 115 13.67 -13.52 12.49
C ASP A 115 12.25 -13.58 13.02
N LEU A 116 11.57 -12.42 12.99
CA LEU A 116 10.16 -12.31 13.34
C LEU A 116 9.38 -11.63 12.22
N THR A 117 8.18 -12.13 11.97
CA THR A 117 7.28 -11.57 10.96
C THR A 117 5.86 -11.55 11.49
N VAL A 118 5.18 -10.43 11.30
CA VAL A 118 3.73 -10.29 11.49
C VAL A 118 3.16 -9.63 10.24
N THR A 119 2.08 -10.18 9.67
CA THR A 119 1.37 -9.53 8.56
C THR A 119 -0.13 -9.83 8.62
N PRO A 120 -1.00 -8.87 8.27
CA PRO A 120 -2.43 -9.11 8.21
C PRO A 120 -2.76 -10.26 7.26
N ARG A 121 -3.47 -11.26 7.76
CA ARG A 121 -3.90 -12.40 6.94
C ARG A 121 -5.15 -13.04 7.55
N PRO A 122 -6.29 -13.03 6.85
CA PRO A 122 -7.47 -13.73 7.32
C PRO A 122 -7.27 -15.25 7.31
N ILE A 123 -7.98 -15.95 8.19
CA ILE A 123 -8.16 -17.38 8.07
C ILE A 123 -9.17 -17.62 6.96
N TYR A 124 -8.76 -18.35 5.92
CA TYR A 124 -9.63 -18.79 4.82
C TYR A 124 -10.19 -20.17 5.14
N HIS A 125 -11.47 -20.24 5.47
CA HIS A 125 -12.14 -21.48 5.79
C HIS A 125 -12.56 -22.25 4.52
N ALA A 126 -12.70 -23.56 4.63
CA ALA A 126 -13.06 -24.43 3.51
C ALA A 126 -14.44 -24.14 2.91
N ASP A 127 -15.35 -23.54 3.67
CA ASP A 127 -16.68 -23.09 3.24
C ASP A 127 -16.66 -21.72 2.54
N GLY A 128 -15.47 -21.11 2.40
CA GLY A 128 -15.28 -19.78 1.83
C GLY A 128 -15.44 -18.63 2.81
N ALA A 129 -15.72 -18.91 4.09
CA ALA A 129 -15.74 -17.86 5.11
C ALA A 129 -14.33 -17.34 5.38
N LYS A 130 -14.25 -16.06 5.84
CA LYS A 130 -13.01 -15.43 6.30
C LYS A 130 -13.16 -15.02 7.76
N SER A 131 -12.18 -15.36 8.61
CA SER A 131 -12.08 -14.84 9.98
C SER A 131 -10.91 -13.88 10.08
N PRO A 132 -11.02 -12.80 10.90
CA PRO A 132 -9.91 -11.90 11.12
C PRO A 132 -8.76 -12.62 11.80
N ASP A 133 -7.54 -12.37 11.34
CA ASP A 133 -6.31 -12.88 11.96
C ASP A 133 -5.09 -12.20 11.34
N CYS A 134 -3.89 -12.59 11.81
CA CYS A 134 -2.60 -12.27 11.24
C CYS A 134 -1.75 -13.54 11.07
N TYR A 135 -0.87 -13.51 10.08
CA TYR A 135 0.21 -14.49 9.96
C TYR A 135 1.38 -14.06 10.83
N THR A 136 2.02 -15.02 11.49
CA THR A 136 3.25 -14.78 12.27
C THR A 136 4.32 -15.83 11.95
N TYR A 137 5.57 -15.40 12.09
CA TYR A 137 6.73 -16.28 12.14
C TYR A 137 7.68 -15.78 13.24
N PRO A 138 8.18 -16.65 14.12
CA PRO A 138 7.77 -18.08 14.29
C PRO A 138 6.33 -18.20 14.80
N PRO A 139 5.70 -19.38 14.70
CA PRO A 139 4.29 -19.54 15.05
C PRO A 139 3.91 -19.13 16.49
N GLN A 140 4.81 -19.29 17.44
CA GLN A 140 4.59 -18.93 18.86
C GLN A 140 4.37 -17.40 19.04
N LEU A 141 4.86 -16.57 18.10
CA LEU A 141 4.66 -15.14 18.14
C LEU A 141 3.17 -14.77 18.05
N HIS A 142 2.34 -15.61 17.39
CA HIS A 142 0.90 -15.40 17.30
C HIS A 142 0.27 -15.29 18.70
N ASP A 143 0.44 -16.30 19.52
CA ASP A 143 -0.18 -16.33 20.86
C ASP A 143 0.43 -15.27 21.79
N ASN A 144 1.73 -14.99 21.64
CA ASN A 144 2.42 -13.94 22.39
C ASN A 144 1.84 -12.55 22.12
N LEU A 145 1.33 -12.30 20.92
CA LEU A 145 0.71 -11.02 20.55
C LEU A 145 -0.80 -11.03 20.78
N THR A 146 -1.49 -12.07 20.30
CA THR A 146 -2.97 -12.12 20.39
C THR A 146 -3.47 -12.36 21.81
N GLY A 147 -2.67 -12.97 22.69
CA GLY A 147 -3.00 -13.13 24.10
C GLY A 147 -3.27 -11.80 24.80
N PRO A 148 -2.32 -10.87 24.84
CA PRO A 148 -2.49 -9.56 25.47
C PRO A 148 -3.31 -8.55 24.63
N LEU A 149 -3.23 -8.59 23.29
CA LEU A 149 -3.83 -7.59 22.40
C LEU A 149 -5.20 -7.98 21.83
N GLY A 150 -5.56 -9.27 21.93
CA GLY A 150 -6.69 -9.84 21.20
C GLY A 150 -6.37 -10.10 19.72
N GLU A 151 -7.34 -10.64 19.00
CA GLU A 151 -7.22 -10.92 17.56
C GLU A 151 -6.86 -9.65 16.77
N PHE A 152 -6.07 -9.82 15.69
CA PHE A 152 -5.77 -8.70 14.80
C PHE A 152 -7.05 -8.11 14.21
N PRO A 153 -7.30 -6.80 14.36
CA PRO A 153 -8.55 -6.16 13.94
C PRO A 153 -8.63 -5.93 12.43
N LEU A 154 -8.65 -7.01 11.64
CA LEU A 154 -8.55 -7.01 10.19
C LEU A 154 -9.63 -6.15 9.51
N PHE A 155 -10.86 -6.14 10.04
CA PHE A 155 -11.94 -5.32 9.47
C PHE A 155 -11.78 -3.81 9.74
N GLN A 156 -10.90 -3.44 10.69
CA GLN A 156 -10.48 -2.07 10.95
C GLN A 156 -9.14 -1.74 10.27
N TYR A 157 -8.50 -2.73 9.62
CA TYR A 157 -7.30 -2.53 8.82
C TYR A 157 -7.63 -2.13 7.38
N TRP A 158 -8.69 -2.71 6.78
CA TRP A 158 -9.14 -2.36 5.44
C TRP A 158 -10.65 -2.52 5.31
N GLY A 159 -11.31 -1.58 4.64
CA GLY A 159 -12.74 -1.57 4.36
C GLY A 159 -13.45 -0.35 4.95
N PRO A 160 -14.81 -0.31 4.89
CA PRO A 160 -15.57 0.86 5.32
C PRO A 160 -15.46 1.17 6.81
N THR A 161 -14.97 0.22 7.60
CA THR A 161 -14.77 0.36 9.05
C THR A 161 -13.30 0.55 9.43
N ALA A 162 -12.40 0.75 8.46
CA ALA A 162 -11.00 1.03 8.70
C ALA A 162 -10.81 2.27 9.59
N ASN A 163 -10.00 2.14 10.65
CA ASN A 163 -9.80 3.18 11.66
C ASN A 163 -8.50 2.93 12.46
N LEU A 164 -8.25 3.75 13.48
CA LEU A 164 -7.04 3.71 14.31
C LEU A 164 -6.76 2.36 15.01
N LYS A 165 -7.75 1.50 15.24
CA LYS A 165 -7.59 0.27 16.05
C LYS A 165 -6.54 -0.68 15.49
N SER A 166 -6.47 -0.83 14.17
CA SER A 166 -5.47 -1.69 13.54
C SER A 166 -4.06 -1.13 13.68
N THR A 167 -3.91 0.19 13.53
CA THR A 167 -2.64 0.90 13.71
C THR A 167 -2.19 0.83 15.17
N ALA A 168 -3.08 1.03 16.13
CA ALA A 168 -2.79 0.89 17.55
C ALA A 168 -2.34 -0.54 17.91
N TRP A 169 -3.04 -1.56 17.38
CA TRP A 169 -2.64 -2.96 17.57
C TRP A 169 -1.22 -3.23 17.06
N ILE A 170 -0.85 -2.71 15.89
CA ILE A 170 0.50 -2.87 15.32
C ILE A 170 1.54 -2.16 16.17
N ALA A 171 1.27 -0.93 16.64
CA ALA A 171 2.18 -0.18 17.49
C ALA A 171 2.37 -0.86 18.85
N ASP A 172 1.31 -1.42 19.45
CA ASP A 172 1.39 -2.18 20.69
C ASP A 172 2.12 -3.52 20.50
N ALA A 173 1.91 -4.20 19.37
CA ALA A 173 2.70 -5.39 19.02
C ALA A 173 4.19 -5.06 18.88
N ALA A 174 4.54 -3.91 18.31
CA ALA A 174 5.92 -3.46 18.23
C ALA A 174 6.56 -3.28 19.62
N LYS A 175 5.85 -2.68 20.58
CA LYS A 175 6.31 -2.53 21.97
C LYS A 175 6.52 -3.90 22.63
N ILE A 176 5.57 -4.83 22.48
CA ILE A 176 5.71 -6.20 23.02
C ILE A 176 6.92 -6.91 22.42
N VAL A 177 7.13 -6.80 21.12
CA VAL A 177 8.29 -7.42 20.44
C VAL A 177 9.60 -6.81 20.95
N LEU A 178 9.68 -5.48 21.08
CA LEU A 178 10.86 -4.79 21.60
C LEU A 178 11.18 -5.20 23.05
N ASP A 179 10.17 -5.45 23.89
CA ASP A 179 10.37 -5.81 25.30
C ASP A 179 10.79 -7.26 25.49
N ASN A 180 10.40 -8.15 24.57
CA ASN A 180 10.64 -9.59 24.73
C ASN A 180 11.77 -10.13 23.82
N GLU A 181 12.20 -9.38 22.80
CA GLU A 181 13.18 -9.82 21.83
C GLU A 181 14.39 -8.89 21.77
N GLN A 182 15.55 -9.47 21.56
CA GLN A 182 16.76 -8.68 21.26
C GLN A 182 16.90 -8.58 19.73
N LEU A 183 16.71 -7.38 19.20
CA LEU A 183 16.75 -7.08 17.78
C LEU A 183 17.80 -6.02 17.47
N ASP A 184 18.35 -6.09 16.28
CA ASP A 184 19.17 -5.03 15.71
C ASP A 184 18.28 -4.04 14.92
N MET A 185 17.23 -4.54 14.25
CA MET A 185 16.30 -3.73 13.49
C MET A 185 14.85 -4.20 13.67
N LEU A 186 13.92 -3.26 13.76
CA LEU A 186 12.47 -3.49 13.76
C LEU A 186 11.79 -2.61 12.71
N LEU A 187 11.10 -3.22 11.76
CA LEU A 187 10.27 -2.54 10.78
C LEU A 187 8.80 -2.56 11.23
N VAL A 188 8.14 -1.40 11.25
CA VAL A 188 6.73 -1.23 11.69
C VAL A 188 5.96 -0.44 10.64
N TYR A 189 4.76 -0.89 10.26
CA TYR A 189 3.90 -0.24 9.28
C TYR A 189 2.62 0.31 9.93
N LEU A 190 2.36 1.60 9.80
CA LEU A 190 1.22 2.30 10.41
C LEU A 190 0.37 3.00 9.34
N PRO A 191 -0.73 2.39 8.85
CA PRO A 191 -1.47 2.88 7.67
C PRO A 191 -2.56 3.92 7.97
N HIS A 192 -2.72 4.41 9.19
CA HIS A 192 -3.91 5.14 9.63
C HIS A 192 -4.29 6.37 8.79
N LEU A 193 -3.32 7.19 8.36
CA LEU A 193 -3.63 8.41 7.60
C LEU A 193 -4.17 8.10 6.20
N ASP A 194 -3.78 6.97 5.62
CA ASP A 194 -4.21 6.56 4.29
C ASP A 194 -5.74 6.52 4.15
N TYR A 195 -6.44 6.11 5.20
CA TYR A 195 -7.89 5.93 5.16
C TYR A 195 -8.65 7.24 5.00
N ASP A 196 -8.47 8.18 5.92
CA ASP A 196 -9.23 9.42 5.94
C ASP A 196 -8.70 10.44 4.93
N HIS A 197 -7.41 10.40 4.59
CA HIS A 197 -6.88 11.20 3.50
C HIS A 197 -7.49 10.79 2.15
N GLN A 198 -7.72 9.50 1.88
CA GLN A 198 -8.43 9.07 0.67
C GLN A 198 -9.92 9.38 0.73
N ARG A 199 -10.56 9.25 1.91
CA ARG A 199 -12.01 9.47 2.07
C ARG A 199 -12.40 10.93 1.95
N PHE A 200 -11.61 11.85 2.51
CA PHE A 200 -12.01 13.24 2.73
C PHE A 200 -11.06 14.25 2.08
N GLY A 201 -9.87 13.81 1.65
CA GLY A 201 -8.78 14.68 1.20
C GLY A 201 -7.87 15.09 2.37
N PRO A 202 -6.58 15.37 2.11
CA PRO A 202 -5.58 15.61 3.15
C PRO A 202 -5.81 16.91 3.97
N GLY A 203 -6.57 17.86 3.42
CA GLY A 203 -6.90 19.13 4.09
C GLY A 203 -8.18 19.09 4.92
N ALA A 204 -8.92 17.98 4.93
CA ALA A 204 -10.21 17.88 5.62
C ALA A 204 -10.07 17.83 7.16
N PRO A 205 -11.08 18.29 7.93
CA PRO A 205 -11.07 18.19 9.38
C PRO A 205 -10.89 16.75 9.89
N GLU A 206 -11.46 15.78 9.19
CA GLU A 206 -11.34 14.35 9.50
C GLU A 206 -9.88 13.88 9.35
N SER A 207 -9.18 14.35 8.33
CA SER A 207 -7.76 14.06 8.10
C SER A 207 -6.85 14.71 9.15
N VAL A 208 -7.19 15.92 9.58
CA VAL A 208 -6.51 16.58 10.72
C VAL A 208 -6.72 15.76 12.00
N LYS A 209 -7.93 15.28 12.24
CA LYS A 209 -8.23 14.40 13.39
C LYS A 209 -7.44 13.09 13.30
N ALA A 210 -7.38 12.47 12.13
CA ALA A 210 -6.59 11.25 11.92
C ALA A 210 -5.09 11.47 12.23
N ALA A 211 -4.54 12.63 11.85
CA ALA A 211 -3.16 12.99 12.20
C ALA A 211 -2.96 13.10 13.72
N GLN A 212 -3.89 13.74 14.43
CA GLN A 212 -3.86 13.83 15.89
C GLN A 212 -4.00 12.47 16.58
N GLU A 213 -4.86 11.61 16.07
CA GLU A 213 -5.03 10.23 16.54
C GLU A 213 -3.75 9.41 16.35
N LEU A 214 -3.11 9.52 15.17
CA LEU A 214 -1.85 8.86 14.90
C LEU A 214 -0.73 9.39 15.79
N ASP A 215 -0.66 10.71 16.03
CA ASP A 215 0.34 11.32 16.91
C ASP A 215 0.27 10.76 18.34
N GLY A 216 -0.93 10.43 18.83
CA GLY A 216 -1.10 9.72 20.10
C GLY A 216 -0.42 8.36 20.08
N VAL A 217 -0.76 7.50 19.14
CA VAL A 217 -0.25 6.12 19.05
C VAL A 217 1.24 6.07 18.68
N LEU A 218 1.66 6.82 17.69
CA LEU A 218 3.06 6.90 17.27
C LEU A 218 3.92 7.56 18.34
N GLY A 219 3.41 8.61 18.99
CA GLY A 219 4.08 9.26 20.11
C GLY A 219 4.33 8.31 21.27
N ASP A 220 3.37 7.44 21.62
CA ASP A 220 3.57 6.42 22.66
C ASP A 220 4.64 5.39 22.26
N LEU A 221 4.72 5.01 20.98
CA LEU A 221 5.80 4.15 20.50
C LEU A 221 7.16 4.87 20.53
N ILE A 222 7.21 6.16 20.13
CA ILE A 222 8.43 6.98 20.19
C ILE A 222 8.94 7.07 21.65
N ASP A 223 8.05 7.37 22.61
CA ASP A 223 8.43 7.47 24.01
C ASP A 223 8.90 6.12 24.60
N HIS A 224 8.25 5.01 24.18
CA HIS A 224 8.69 3.66 24.55
C HIS A 224 10.11 3.37 24.05
N CYS A 225 10.40 3.60 22.76
CA CYS A 225 11.72 3.41 22.17
C CYS A 225 12.79 4.30 22.85
N ARG A 226 12.47 5.58 23.12
CA ARG A 226 13.37 6.50 23.83
C ARG A 226 13.70 6.01 25.24
N SER A 227 12.72 5.49 25.97
CA SER A 227 12.94 4.95 27.31
C SER A 227 13.88 3.74 27.33
N ARG A 228 13.97 3.02 26.23
CA ARG A 228 14.86 1.86 26.02
C ARG A 228 16.24 2.26 25.49
N GLY A 229 16.39 3.51 25.02
CA GLY A 229 17.60 3.98 24.35
C GLY A 229 17.73 3.45 22.92
N ASP A 230 16.61 3.13 22.26
CA ASP A 230 16.60 2.67 20.88
C ASP A 230 16.67 3.86 19.89
N GLN A 231 17.25 3.64 18.71
CA GLN A 231 17.27 4.61 17.62
C GLN A 231 15.96 4.56 16.85
N LEU A 232 15.50 5.70 16.36
CA LEU A 232 14.22 5.84 15.66
C LEU A 232 14.36 6.50 14.30
N VAL A 233 13.70 5.89 13.32
CA VAL A 233 13.36 6.48 12.03
C VAL A 233 11.85 6.41 11.88
N VAL A 234 11.23 7.53 11.50
CA VAL A 234 9.85 7.59 11.03
C VAL A 234 9.87 8.15 9.62
N LEU A 235 9.36 7.39 8.68
CA LEU A 235 9.31 7.78 7.26
C LEU A 235 7.91 7.54 6.69
N SER A 236 7.68 8.01 5.48
CA SER A 236 6.44 7.78 4.75
C SER A 236 6.72 7.46 3.29
N GLU A 237 5.91 6.64 2.69
CA GLU A 237 6.03 6.20 1.30
C GLU A 237 5.69 7.30 0.30
N TYR A 238 4.65 8.07 0.59
CA TYR A 238 4.06 9.09 -0.28
C TYR A 238 3.25 10.10 0.54
N GLY A 239 2.93 11.23 -0.12
CA GLY A 239 1.84 12.10 0.30
C GLY A 239 0.57 11.77 -0.47
N ILE A 240 -0.58 11.98 0.16
CA ILE A 240 -1.88 11.93 -0.49
C ILE A 240 -2.28 13.35 -0.83
N THR A 241 -2.74 13.57 -2.07
CA THR A 241 -3.19 14.87 -2.57
C THR A 241 -4.66 14.84 -2.95
N ASP A 242 -5.29 16.00 -3.05
CA ASP A 242 -6.68 16.08 -3.47
C ASP A 242 -6.86 15.50 -4.87
N ALA A 243 -7.73 14.49 -4.98
CA ALA A 243 -8.08 13.83 -6.24
C ALA A 243 -9.50 13.28 -6.13
N SER A 244 -10.36 13.66 -7.06
CA SER A 244 -11.78 13.26 -7.02
C SER A 244 -12.35 12.83 -8.37
N ARG A 245 -11.60 12.99 -9.47
CA ARG A 245 -12.05 12.71 -10.84
C ARG A 245 -11.65 11.29 -11.25
N PRO A 246 -12.60 10.33 -11.37
CA PRO A 246 -12.30 8.99 -11.81
C PRO A 246 -12.09 8.93 -13.32
N VAL A 247 -11.06 8.21 -13.77
CA VAL A 247 -10.77 7.92 -15.18
C VAL A 247 -10.94 6.42 -15.44
N GLU A 248 -11.71 6.05 -16.46
CA GLU A 248 -12.17 4.69 -16.72
C GLU A 248 -11.46 4.07 -17.94
N ILE A 249 -10.15 3.83 -17.84
CA ILE A 249 -9.33 3.31 -18.95
C ILE A 249 -9.94 2.01 -19.52
N ASN A 250 -10.27 1.03 -18.68
CA ASN A 250 -10.78 -0.26 -19.12
C ASN A 250 -12.13 -0.17 -19.84
N ARG A 251 -13.01 0.74 -19.40
CA ARG A 251 -14.28 0.99 -20.13
C ARG A 251 -14.04 1.62 -21.49
N ALA A 252 -13.06 2.53 -21.62
CA ALA A 252 -12.68 3.11 -22.91
C ALA A 252 -12.08 2.07 -23.84
N LEU A 253 -11.15 1.25 -23.39
CA LEU A 253 -10.57 0.15 -24.16
C LEU A 253 -11.66 -0.85 -24.63
N ARG A 254 -12.63 -1.14 -23.76
CA ARG A 254 -13.75 -2.02 -24.11
C ARG A 254 -14.64 -1.41 -25.19
N ARG A 255 -15.00 -0.12 -25.08
CA ARG A 255 -15.78 0.58 -26.12
C ARG A 255 -15.04 0.62 -27.46
N ALA A 256 -13.71 0.68 -27.43
CA ALA A 256 -12.86 0.63 -28.62
C ALA A 256 -12.67 -0.80 -29.19
N GLY A 257 -13.24 -1.84 -28.55
CA GLY A 257 -13.09 -3.24 -28.97
C GLY A 257 -11.68 -3.80 -28.75
N LEU A 258 -10.96 -3.27 -27.76
CA LEU A 258 -9.61 -3.70 -27.36
C LEU A 258 -9.62 -4.61 -26.14
N LEU A 259 -10.60 -4.46 -25.23
CA LEU A 259 -10.76 -5.26 -24.04
C LEU A 259 -11.97 -6.20 -24.21
N ASN A 260 -11.76 -7.47 -23.91
CA ASN A 260 -12.79 -8.52 -23.90
C ASN A 260 -13.20 -8.90 -22.48
N VAL A 261 -14.43 -9.39 -22.36
CA VAL A 261 -14.97 -9.99 -21.15
C VAL A 261 -15.63 -11.32 -21.47
N TYR A 262 -15.68 -12.21 -20.49
CA TYR A 262 -16.55 -13.38 -20.55
C TYR A 262 -17.71 -13.23 -19.57
N SER A 263 -18.85 -13.84 -19.86
CA SER A 263 -20.06 -13.71 -19.05
C SER A 263 -20.40 -15.04 -18.36
N GLN A 264 -20.64 -14.98 -17.07
CA GLN A 264 -21.08 -16.11 -16.25
C GLN A 264 -22.17 -15.66 -15.27
N ALA A 265 -23.27 -16.38 -15.22
CA ALA A 265 -24.42 -16.08 -14.35
C ALA A 265 -24.93 -14.63 -14.45
N GLY A 266 -24.85 -14.03 -15.65
CA GLY A 266 -25.26 -12.64 -15.90
C GLY A 266 -24.24 -11.57 -15.52
N MET A 267 -23.10 -11.96 -14.95
CA MET A 267 -21.98 -11.09 -14.61
C MET A 267 -20.87 -11.13 -15.64
N GLU A 268 -20.15 -10.03 -15.81
CA GLU A 268 -19.03 -9.90 -16.72
C GLU A 268 -17.71 -9.95 -15.97
N TYR A 269 -16.77 -10.72 -16.48
CA TYR A 269 -15.42 -10.86 -15.95
C TYR A 269 -14.40 -10.45 -17.00
N LEU A 270 -13.34 -9.78 -16.61
CA LEU A 270 -12.21 -9.45 -17.50
C LEU A 270 -11.63 -10.74 -18.08
N ASP A 271 -11.45 -10.76 -19.39
CA ASP A 271 -10.75 -11.83 -20.11
C ASP A 271 -9.38 -11.32 -20.59
N PRO A 272 -8.32 -11.45 -19.80
CA PRO A 272 -7.00 -10.97 -20.18
C PRO A 272 -6.40 -11.80 -21.34
N TRP A 273 -6.83 -13.05 -21.51
CA TRP A 273 -6.25 -13.95 -22.53
C TRP A 273 -6.69 -13.60 -23.96
N THR A 274 -7.89 -13.06 -24.12
CA THR A 274 -8.43 -12.68 -25.44
C THR A 274 -8.47 -11.18 -25.66
N SER A 275 -8.18 -10.38 -24.64
CA SER A 275 -8.07 -8.93 -24.73
C SER A 275 -6.83 -8.53 -25.54
N ARG A 276 -7.00 -7.56 -26.46
CA ARG A 276 -5.89 -6.94 -27.17
C ARG A 276 -5.13 -5.97 -26.27
N ALA A 277 -5.83 -5.31 -25.33
CA ALA A 277 -5.26 -4.51 -24.28
C ALA A 277 -6.20 -4.39 -23.09
N PHE A 278 -5.64 -4.25 -21.88
CA PHE A 278 -6.35 -3.93 -20.64
C PHE A 278 -5.40 -3.21 -19.67
N ALA A 279 -5.98 -2.46 -18.73
CA ALA A 279 -5.24 -1.73 -17.71
C ALA A 279 -5.39 -2.39 -16.32
N VAL A 280 -4.29 -2.46 -15.58
CA VAL A 280 -4.28 -2.70 -14.14
C VAL A 280 -4.10 -1.35 -13.47
N SER A 281 -5.18 -0.82 -12.92
CA SER A 281 -5.23 0.49 -12.28
C SER A 281 -4.79 0.41 -10.82
N ASP A 282 -4.01 1.39 -10.37
CA ASP A 282 -3.48 1.48 -9.03
C ASP A 282 -3.36 2.97 -8.62
N HIS A 283 -4.43 3.52 -8.03
CA HIS A 283 -4.50 4.94 -7.64
C HIS A 283 -4.34 5.90 -8.83
N GLN A 284 -3.27 6.71 -8.87
CA GLN A 284 -2.99 7.67 -9.94
C GLN A 284 -2.07 7.11 -11.03
N ILE A 285 -1.82 5.79 -11.02
CA ILE A 285 -1.05 5.08 -12.05
C ILE A 285 -1.84 3.89 -12.60
N ALA A 286 -1.61 3.53 -13.85
CA ALA A 286 -2.13 2.31 -14.45
C ALA A 286 -1.09 1.67 -15.39
N HIS A 287 -0.87 0.37 -15.25
CA HIS A 287 -0.12 -0.43 -16.20
C HIS A 287 -1.05 -0.94 -17.29
N VAL A 288 -0.76 -0.64 -18.56
CA VAL A 288 -1.54 -1.09 -19.70
C VAL A 288 -0.79 -2.20 -20.41
N TYR A 289 -1.37 -3.37 -20.39
CA TYR A 289 -0.83 -4.58 -21.02
C TYR A 289 -1.40 -4.74 -22.42
N ILE A 290 -0.53 -4.91 -23.42
CA ILE A 290 -0.87 -4.97 -24.83
C ILE A 290 -0.40 -6.31 -25.40
N ALA A 291 -1.35 -7.11 -25.91
CA ALA A 291 -1.04 -8.46 -26.40
C ALA A 291 -0.21 -8.46 -27.70
N ASN A 292 -0.36 -7.44 -28.55
CA ASN A 292 0.35 -7.31 -29.80
C ASN A 292 0.84 -5.88 -30.01
N ALA A 293 2.14 -5.71 -30.24
CA ALA A 293 2.76 -4.41 -30.46
C ALA A 293 2.12 -3.59 -31.60
N ALA A 294 1.49 -4.25 -32.60
CA ALA A 294 0.74 -3.57 -33.66
C ALA A 294 -0.46 -2.76 -33.15
N ASP A 295 -0.92 -3.01 -31.92
CA ASP A 295 -2.04 -2.29 -31.31
C ASP A 295 -1.61 -1.09 -30.47
N THR A 296 -0.31 -0.91 -30.22
CA THR A 296 0.22 0.10 -29.26
C THR A 296 -0.25 1.51 -29.61
N ASP A 297 -0.12 1.94 -30.86
CA ASP A 297 -0.55 3.30 -31.27
C ASP A 297 -2.05 3.50 -31.06
N ARG A 298 -2.86 2.51 -31.43
CA ARG A 298 -4.31 2.58 -31.23
C ARG A 298 -4.71 2.61 -29.76
N VAL A 299 -4.04 1.82 -28.92
CA VAL A 299 -4.27 1.81 -27.48
C VAL A 299 -3.88 3.15 -26.87
N ARG A 300 -2.71 3.69 -27.24
CA ARG A 300 -2.23 5.00 -26.80
C ARG A 300 -3.23 6.10 -27.17
N ASP A 301 -3.71 6.13 -28.43
CA ASP A 301 -4.67 7.14 -28.91
C ASP A 301 -5.99 7.10 -28.13
N VAL A 302 -6.51 5.91 -27.82
CA VAL A 302 -7.73 5.75 -27.01
C VAL A 302 -7.51 6.31 -25.60
N ILE A 303 -6.36 6.04 -24.99
CA ILE A 303 -6.04 6.48 -23.61
C ILE A 303 -5.75 7.97 -23.57
N ALA A 304 -4.98 8.49 -24.52
CA ALA A 304 -4.64 9.92 -24.61
C ALA A 304 -5.86 10.81 -24.83
N GLY A 305 -6.94 10.25 -25.40
CA GLY A 305 -8.22 10.94 -25.57
C GLY A 305 -9.09 11.03 -24.32
N LEU A 306 -8.66 10.46 -23.18
CA LEU A 306 -9.41 10.49 -21.94
C LEU A 306 -9.07 11.72 -21.11
N ASP A 307 -10.09 12.44 -20.67
CA ASP A 307 -9.95 13.52 -19.69
C ASP A 307 -9.45 12.97 -18.36
N GLY A 308 -8.40 13.57 -17.79
CA GLY A 308 -7.76 13.13 -16.55
C GLY A 308 -6.53 12.24 -16.74
N VAL A 309 -6.14 11.92 -17.97
CA VAL A 309 -4.84 11.32 -18.28
C VAL A 309 -3.80 12.42 -18.40
N GLY A 310 -2.77 12.39 -17.55
CA GLY A 310 -1.70 13.39 -17.52
C GLY A 310 -0.53 13.03 -18.42
N GLU A 311 0.02 11.81 -18.27
CA GLU A 311 1.19 11.36 -19.04
C GLU A 311 1.10 9.87 -19.38
N ILE A 312 1.65 9.48 -20.52
CA ILE A 312 1.80 8.09 -20.94
C ILE A 312 3.28 7.79 -21.11
N LEU A 313 3.84 6.94 -20.26
CA LEU A 313 5.23 6.52 -20.31
C LEU A 313 5.38 5.26 -21.17
N GLU A 314 6.35 5.28 -22.09
CA GLU A 314 6.74 4.14 -22.91
C GLU A 314 8.22 4.22 -23.28
N GLY A 315 8.84 3.09 -23.66
CA GLY A 315 10.23 3.06 -24.08
C GLY A 315 11.17 3.82 -23.15
N GLU A 316 11.87 4.84 -23.67
CA GLU A 316 12.86 5.61 -22.91
C GLU A 316 12.26 6.38 -21.74
N SER A 317 11.04 6.92 -21.85
CA SER A 317 10.41 7.64 -20.73
C SER A 317 10.03 6.70 -19.57
N LYS A 318 9.58 5.47 -19.89
CA LYS A 318 9.35 4.41 -18.89
C LYS A 318 10.64 4.00 -18.19
N ALA A 319 11.71 3.81 -18.97
CA ALA A 319 13.04 3.48 -18.43
C ALA A 319 13.60 4.60 -17.55
N ALA A 320 13.48 5.87 -17.96
CA ALA A 320 13.90 7.02 -17.17
C ALA A 320 13.13 7.15 -15.84
N ALA A 321 11.88 6.71 -15.81
CA ALA A 321 11.06 6.64 -14.59
C ALA A 321 11.40 5.43 -13.68
N GLY A 322 12.37 4.57 -14.07
CA GLY A 322 12.72 3.36 -13.30
C GLY A 322 11.67 2.26 -13.35
N LEU A 323 10.86 2.20 -14.44
CA LEU A 323 9.75 1.26 -14.60
C LEU A 323 9.97 0.22 -15.72
N ASP A 324 11.16 0.15 -16.29
CA ASP A 324 11.48 -0.80 -17.36
C ASP A 324 11.76 -2.19 -16.81
N HIS A 325 10.67 -2.90 -16.50
CA HIS A 325 10.70 -4.27 -15.99
C HIS A 325 9.65 -5.12 -16.72
N GLU A 326 9.89 -6.43 -16.88
CA GLU A 326 8.99 -7.38 -17.57
C GLU A 326 7.57 -7.45 -16.99
N ARG A 327 7.41 -7.12 -15.69
CA ARG A 327 6.11 -7.07 -15.01
C ARG A 327 5.32 -5.80 -15.31
N ALA A 328 5.97 -4.73 -15.76
CA ALA A 328 5.29 -3.50 -16.13
C ALA A 328 4.45 -3.69 -17.40
N GLY A 329 3.43 -2.86 -17.56
CA GLY A 329 2.69 -2.75 -18.81
C GLY A 329 3.56 -2.20 -19.95
N GLU A 330 3.17 -2.44 -21.18
CA GLU A 330 3.78 -1.83 -22.37
C GLU A 330 3.72 -0.32 -22.27
N LEU A 331 2.57 0.21 -21.80
CA LEU A 331 2.42 1.62 -21.41
C LEU A 331 2.21 1.72 -19.92
N VAL A 332 2.71 2.80 -19.32
CA VAL A 332 2.40 3.19 -17.96
C VAL A 332 1.75 4.56 -18.01
N VAL A 333 0.54 4.66 -17.48
CA VAL A 333 -0.29 5.87 -17.56
C VAL A 333 -0.31 6.54 -16.19
N LEU A 334 0.01 7.82 -16.16
CA LEU A 334 -0.08 8.68 -14.99
C LEU A 334 -1.32 9.56 -15.12
N ALA A 335 -2.07 9.72 -14.05
CA ALA A 335 -3.24 10.59 -14.02
C ALA A 335 -2.85 12.07 -13.97
N GLU A 336 -3.77 12.96 -14.30
CA GLU A 336 -3.69 14.35 -13.84
C GLU A 336 -3.84 14.39 -12.31
N ARG A 337 -3.39 15.48 -11.71
CA ARG A 337 -3.26 15.58 -10.25
C ARG A 337 -4.56 15.38 -9.48
N ASP A 338 -5.67 15.87 -10.02
CA ASP A 338 -7.00 15.77 -9.43
C ASP A 338 -7.76 14.51 -9.86
N ALA A 339 -7.11 13.63 -10.64
CA ALA A 339 -7.69 12.41 -11.20
C ALA A 339 -7.07 11.14 -10.62
N TRP A 340 -7.79 10.03 -10.74
CA TRP A 340 -7.36 8.69 -10.35
C TRP A 340 -8.00 7.64 -11.26
N PHE A 341 -7.42 6.41 -11.36
CA PHE A 341 -7.87 5.38 -12.29
C PHE A 341 -8.76 4.34 -11.61
N THR A 342 -9.93 4.04 -12.23
CA THR A 342 -10.78 2.93 -11.82
C THR A 342 -10.36 1.64 -12.52
N TYR A 343 -10.63 0.49 -11.89
CA TYR A 343 -10.44 -0.83 -12.53
C TYR A 343 -11.67 -1.28 -13.32
N HIS A 344 -12.78 -0.52 -13.30
CA HIS A 344 -14.06 -0.90 -13.88
C HIS A 344 -13.96 -1.15 -15.40
N TYR A 345 -14.36 -2.34 -15.84
CA TYR A 345 -14.36 -2.75 -17.24
C TYR A 345 -15.78 -3.05 -17.79
N TRP A 346 -16.78 -3.33 -16.92
CA TRP A 346 -18.16 -3.51 -17.31
C TRP A 346 -18.79 -2.18 -17.73
N LEU A 347 -19.66 -2.23 -18.77
CA LEU A 347 -20.31 -1.02 -19.30
C LEU A 347 -21.65 -0.72 -18.64
N ASP A 348 -22.29 -1.74 -18.06
CA ASP A 348 -23.55 -1.64 -17.30
C ASP A 348 -23.33 -2.24 -15.90
N ASN A 349 -23.66 -1.48 -14.86
CA ASN A 349 -23.55 -1.92 -13.48
C ASN A 349 -24.44 -3.14 -13.14
N ALA A 350 -25.49 -3.40 -13.94
CA ALA A 350 -26.30 -4.61 -13.81
C ALA A 350 -25.50 -5.90 -14.14
N HIS A 351 -24.41 -5.78 -14.87
CA HIS A 351 -23.52 -6.88 -15.23
C HIS A 351 -22.18 -6.86 -14.47
N ALA A 352 -22.05 -5.98 -13.48
CA ALA A 352 -20.85 -5.93 -12.62
C ALA A 352 -20.61 -7.30 -11.96
N PRO A 353 -19.34 -7.74 -11.80
CA PRO A 353 -19.00 -8.95 -11.06
C PRO A 353 -19.40 -8.80 -9.59
N ASP A 354 -19.70 -9.92 -8.92
CA ASP A 354 -20.12 -9.94 -7.53
C ASP A 354 -19.11 -9.32 -6.57
N PHE A 355 -17.82 -9.47 -6.88
CA PHE A 355 -16.76 -8.87 -6.08
C PHE A 355 -16.74 -7.33 -6.17
N GLY A 356 -17.33 -6.72 -7.20
CA GLY A 356 -17.37 -5.26 -7.36
C GLY A 356 -18.02 -4.54 -6.19
N GLN A 357 -19.03 -5.17 -5.55
CA GLN A 357 -19.71 -4.62 -4.39
C GLN A 357 -19.16 -5.13 -3.05
N GLN A 358 -18.05 -5.85 -3.05
CA GLN A 358 -17.45 -6.46 -1.86
C GLN A 358 -16.12 -5.81 -1.50
N VAL A 359 -15.72 -5.93 -0.24
CA VAL A 359 -14.33 -5.70 0.19
C VAL A 359 -13.54 -6.96 -0.15
N GLU A 360 -12.86 -6.94 -1.31
CA GLU A 360 -12.20 -8.14 -1.88
C GLU A 360 -10.97 -7.76 -2.70
N ILE A 361 -9.86 -7.54 -2.02
CA ILE A 361 -8.61 -7.03 -2.61
C ILE A 361 -7.88 -8.02 -3.54
N HIS A 362 -8.25 -9.32 -3.55
CA HIS A 362 -7.51 -10.32 -4.32
C HIS A 362 -8.18 -10.73 -5.65
N ARG A 363 -9.46 -10.43 -5.84
CA ARG A 363 -10.22 -10.79 -7.05
C ARG A 363 -10.37 -9.65 -8.03
N LYS A 364 -10.29 -8.42 -7.55
CA LYS A 364 -10.38 -7.23 -8.39
C LYS A 364 -9.12 -7.10 -9.25
N PRO A 365 -9.25 -6.88 -10.57
CA PRO A 365 -8.09 -6.71 -11.44
C PRO A 365 -7.53 -5.28 -11.42
N GLY A 366 -7.51 -4.66 -10.27
CA GLY A 366 -7.00 -3.33 -9.99
C GLY A 366 -7.39 -2.87 -8.60
N TYR A 367 -6.75 -1.82 -8.13
CA TYR A 367 -7.06 -1.20 -6.83
C TYR A 367 -8.45 -0.56 -6.85
N ASP A 368 -9.19 -0.73 -5.78
CA ASP A 368 -10.53 -0.17 -5.61
C ASP A 368 -10.64 0.65 -4.32
N PRO A 369 -10.46 1.96 -4.37
CA PRO A 369 -10.61 2.82 -3.20
C PRO A 369 -12.05 2.88 -2.67
N ALA A 370 -13.05 2.49 -3.47
CA ALA A 370 -14.44 2.42 -3.04
C ALA A 370 -14.66 1.44 -1.86
N GLU A 371 -13.74 0.49 -1.65
CA GLU A 371 -13.77 -0.41 -0.49
C GLU A 371 -13.65 0.31 0.85
N LEU A 372 -13.09 1.53 0.89
CA LEU A 372 -13.02 2.35 2.11
C LEU A 372 -14.37 2.98 2.49
N PHE A 373 -15.39 2.87 1.66
CA PHE A 373 -16.67 3.54 1.84
C PHE A 373 -17.82 2.55 2.00
N TRP A 374 -18.81 2.93 2.81
CA TRP A 374 -20.15 2.40 2.64
C TRP A 374 -20.73 2.96 1.35
N ASP A 375 -21.57 2.19 0.65
CA ASP A 375 -22.25 2.68 -0.55
C ASP A 375 -22.95 4.03 -0.27
N PRO A 376 -22.51 5.15 -0.86
CA PRO A 376 -23.07 6.47 -0.56
C PRO A 376 -24.51 6.65 -1.08
N ASP A 377 -24.97 5.84 -2.04
CA ASP A 377 -26.34 5.86 -2.52
C ASP A 377 -27.31 5.13 -1.58
N ASP A 378 -26.79 4.18 -0.80
CA ASP A 378 -27.57 3.34 0.10
C ASP A 378 -26.81 3.01 1.40
N GLU A 379 -26.28 4.01 2.07
CA GLU A 379 -25.47 3.82 3.27
C GLU A 379 -26.23 3.07 4.38
N LYS A 380 -27.52 3.41 4.58
CA LYS A 380 -28.34 2.72 5.58
C LYS A 380 -28.61 1.27 5.20
N GLY A 381 -28.90 1.00 3.93
CA GLY A 381 -29.07 -0.35 3.41
C GLY A 381 -27.77 -1.15 3.44
N ALA A 382 -26.63 -0.53 3.09
CA ALA A 382 -25.31 -1.16 3.18
C ALA A 382 -24.99 -1.57 4.63
N LYS A 383 -25.23 -0.69 5.61
CA LYS A 383 -25.07 -0.99 7.04
C LYS A 383 -26.02 -2.10 7.50
N LEU A 384 -27.25 -2.10 7.03
CA LEU A 384 -28.24 -3.17 7.33
C LEU A 384 -27.82 -4.51 6.71
N ARG A 385 -27.35 -4.50 5.45
CA ARG A 385 -26.78 -5.70 4.78
C ARG A 385 -25.59 -6.23 5.57
N GLY A 386 -24.69 -5.35 6.01
CA GLY A 386 -23.56 -5.68 6.87
C GLY A 386 -23.98 -6.35 8.18
N ALA A 387 -24.93 -5.75 8.90
CA ALA A 387 -25.48 -6.31 10.14
C ALA A 387 -26.13 -7.68 9.91
N LYS A 388 -26.90 -7.84 8.82
CA LYS A 388 -27.51 -9.12 8.43
C LYS A 388 -26.46 -10.18 8.09
N ALA A 389 -25.40 -9.80 7.38
CA ALA A 389 -24.29 -10.69 7.04
C ALA A 389 -23.59 -11.19 8.31
N LEU A 390 -23.31 -10.29 9.27
CA LEU A 390 -22.73 -10.65 10.58
C LEU A 390 -23.64 -11.57 11.40
N ALA A 391 -24.94 -11.32 11.41
CA ALA A 391 -25.92 -12.19 12.07
C ALA A 391 -25.92 -13.59 11.44
N ARG A 392 -25.95 -13.69 10.10
CA ARG A 392 -25.88 -14.97 9.38
C ARG A 392 -24.56 -15.71 9.67
N LYS A 393 -23.42 -14.98 9.70
CA LYS A 393 -22.11 -15.53 10.08
C LYS A 393 -22.17 -16.18 11.47
N LYS A 394 -22.73 -15.47 12.47
CA LYS A 394 -22.88 -16.00 13.84
C LYS A 394 -23.75 -17.26 13.91
N LEU A 395 -24.69 -17.41 12.99
CA LEU A 395 -25.56 -18.59 12.87
C LEU A 395 -24.96 -19.70 11.99
N GLY A 396 -23.70 -19.58 11.54
CA GLY A 396 -23.05 -20.56 10.66
C GLY A 396 -23.67 -20.63 9.25
N MET A 397 -24.42 -19.60 8.83
CA MET A 397 -25.06 -19.54 7.50
C MET A 397 -24.14 -18.84 6.49
N ARG A 398 -24.25 -19.24 5.22
CA ARG A 398 -23.58 -18.51 4.12
C ARG A 398 -24.04 -17.05 4.08
N TYR A 399 -23.09 -16.15 3.88
CA TYR A 399 -23.37 -14.72 3.76
C TYR A 399 -22.50 -14.09 2.67
N VAL A 400 -22.98 -12.99 2.11
CA VAL A 400 -22.24 -12.12 1.19
C VAL A 400 -22.30 -10.71 1.76
N LEU A 401 -21.18 -10.01 1.75
CA LEU A 401 -21.06 -8.66 2.31
C LEU A 401 -20.98 -7.64 1.15
N SER A 402 -22.12 -7.37 0.51
CA SER A 402 -22.24 -6.35 -0.54
C SER A 402 -22.53 -5.00 0.08
N VAL A 403 -21.49 -4.20 0.28
CA VAL A 403 -21.53 -2.92 1.01
C VAL A 403 -20.87 -1.77 0.25
N VAL A 404 -20.15 -2.07 -0.82
CA VAL A 404 -19.45 -1.12 -1.68
C VAL A 404 -20.34 -0.74 -2.86
N GLY A 405 -20.41 0.53 -3.21
CA GLY A 405 -21.12 1.01 -4.37
C GLY A 405 -20.29 0.90 -5.65
N LEU A 406 -20.94 1.05 -6.82
CA LEU A 406 -20.31 0.89 -8.14
C LEU A 406 -20.14 2.22 -8.90
N ASP A 407 -20.57 3.35 -8.33
CA ASP A 407 -20.42 4.67 -8.94
C ASP A 407 -19.16 5.35 -8.41
N ALA A 408 -18.05 5.19 -9.16
CA ALA A 408 -16.74 5.71 -8.78
C ALA A 408 -16.70 7.24 -8.57
N SER A 409 -17.61 7.99 -9.21
CA SER A 409 -17.66 9.45 -9.11
C SER A 409 -18.01 9.97 -7.71
N LYS A 410 -18.58 9.12 -6.85
CA LYS A 410 -19.07 9.47 -5.52
C LYS A 410 -18.08 9.24 -4.38
N TYR A 411 -16.98 8.58 -4.69
CA TYR A 411 -15.99 8.21 -3.68
C TYR A 411 -14.85 9.22 -3.60
N VAL A 412 -13.72 8.81 -3.35
CA VAL A 412 -12.36 9.36 -3.32
C VAL A 412 -12.27 10.88 -3.34
N LYS A 413 -11.65 11.42 -2.31
CA LYS A 413 -11.31 12.86 -2.22
C LYS A 413 -9.82 13.10 -2.16
N GLY A 414 -9.02 12.03 -2.00
CA GLY A 414 -7.58 12.07 -2.06
C GLY A 414 -7.02 10.80 -2.68
N SER A 415 -5.90 10.91 -3.36
CA SER A 415 -5.19 9.78 -3.97
C SER A 415 -3.68 10.02 -3.97
N HIS A 416 -2.94 9.00 -4.39
CA HIS A 416 -1.49 9.02 -4.50
C HIS A 416 -1.02 8.20 -5.71
N GLY A 417 0.28 8.15 -5.95
CA GLY A 417 0.87 7.45 -7.10
C GLY A 417 1.80 8.33 -7.91
N LEU A 418 1.59 9.66 -7.85
CA LEU A 418 2.40 10.68 -8.50
C LEU A 418 3.49 11.21 -7.55
N LEU A 419 4.53 11.80 -8.12
CA LEU A 419 5.51 12.56 -7.35
C LEU A 419 4.89 13.84 -6.79
N PRO A 420 5.26 14.27 -5.56
CA PRO A 420 4.71 15.49 -4.95
C PRO A 420 5.19 16.75 -5.67
N ASP A 421 4.31 17.74 -5.81
CA ASP A 421 4.64 19.04 -6.43
C ASP A 421 5.44 19.99 -5.54
N GLY A 422 5.30 19.83 -4.23
CA GLY A 422 5.90 20.74 -3.26
C GLY A 422 6.28 20.05 -1.96
N ASP A 423 6.93 20.81 -1.06
CA ASP A 423 7.46 20.26 0.20
C ASP A 423 6.36 19.98 1.21
N LEU A 424 5.21 20.66 1.11
CA LEU A 424 4.13 20.52 2.08
C LEU A 424 3.47 19.13 2.00
N ASP A 425 3.31 18.62 0.78
CA ASP A 425 2.67 17.35 0.48
C ASP A 425 3.68 16.23 0.16
N ALA A 426 4.97 16.54 0.24
CA ALA A 426 6.01 15.54 0.14
C ALA A 426 6.06 14.67 1.41
N PRO A 427 6.31 13.36 1.29
CA PRO A 427 6.57 12.50 2.44
C PRO A 427 7.81 12.97 3.19
N VAL A 428 7.90 12.60 4.47
CA VAL A 428 8.99 13.02 5.34
C VAL A 428 9.83 11.83 5.81
N PHE A 429 11.08 12.12 6.16
CA PHE A 429 12.00 11.24 6.86
C PHE A 429 12.40 11.94 8.16
N LEU A 430 12.07 11.36 9.30
CA LEU A 430 12.43 11.85 10.62
C LEU A 430 13.38 10.85 11.29
N SER A 431 14.39 11.32 12.00
CA SER A 431 15.28 10.44 12.77
C SER A 431 15.65 11.03 14.11
N SER A 432 15.90 10.17 15.10
CA SER A 432 16.51 10.55 16.38
C SER A 432 17.99 10.90 16.27
N GLU A 433 18.66 10.52 15.18
CA GLU A 433 20.12 10.56 15.02
C GLU A 433 20.59 11.78 14.21
N SER A 434 20.85 12.90 14.87
CA SER A 434 21.28 14.15 14.23
C SER A 434 22.62 14.05 13.48
N SER A 435 23.45 13.03 13.75
CA SER A 435 24.71 12.78 13.02
C SER A 435 24.51 12.43 11.55
N PHE A 436 23.30 12.00 11.17
CA PHE A 436 22.93 11.69 9.78
C PHE A 436 22.11 12.79 9.10
N ALA A 437 22.01 13.99 9.72
CA ALA A 437 21.18 15.08 9.25
C ALA A 437 21.45 15.48 7.79
N ARG A 438 20.38 15.65 7.03
CA ARG A 438 20.36 16.10 5.65
C ARG A 438 18.99 16.72 5.34
N ASP A 439 18.92 17.53 4.28
CA ASP A 439 17.67 18.20 3.89
C ASP A 439 16.74 17.29 3.08
N ARG A 440 17.30 16.33 2.34
CA ARG A 440 16.57 15.41 1.46
C ARG A 440 17.12 13.99 1.54
N VAL A 441 16.21 13.03 1.41
CA VAL A 441 16.50 11.60 1.30
C VAL A 441 15.78 11.06 0.07
N ALA A 442 16.50 10.50 -0.89
CA ALA A 442 15.85 9.75 -1.97
C ALA A 442 15.36 8.40 -1.44
N ALA A 443 14.23 7.91 -1.91
CA ALA A 443 13.71 6.59 -1.52
C ALA A 443 14.75 5.47 -1.73
N THR A 444 15.54 5.56 -2.80
CA THR A 444 16.64 4.62 -3.11
C THR A 444 17.82 4.68 -2.14
N ASP A 445 17.97 5.77 -1.40
CA ASP A 445 19.04 5.93 -0.41
C ASP A 445 18.66 5.41 0.99
N VAL A 446 17.37 5.13 1.21
CA VAL A 446 16.85 4.72 2.53
C VAL A 446 17.54 3.46 3.02
N ARG A 447 17.67 2.40 2.18
CA ARG A 447 18.35 1.17 2.57
C ARG A 447 19.76 1.44 3.13
N ASP A 448 20.53 2.20 2.40
CA ASP A 448 21.91 2.47 2.75
C ASP A 448 22.02 3.34 3.99
N LEU A 449 21.11 4.29 4.15
CA LEU A 449 21.02 5.11 5.35
C LEU A 449 20.67 4.28 6.60
N LEU A 450 19.76 3.32 6.48
CA LEU A 450 19.41 2.39 7.57
C LEU A 450 20.59 1.48 7.94
N LEU A 451 21.37 1.01 6.95
CA LEU A 451 22.60 0.24 7.20
C LEU A 451 23.68 1.06 7.92
N ASP A 452 23.85 2.33 7.53
CA ASP A 452 24.76 3.26 8.21
C ASP A 452 24.33 3.49 9.66
N MET A 453 23.05 3.76 9.92
CA MET A 453 22.50 3.94 11.27
C MET A 453 22.63 2.67 12.12
N ALA A 454 22.46 1.49 11.52
CA ALA A 454 22.67 0.21 12.21
C ALA A 454 24.15 -0.16 12.40
N GLY A 455 25.08 0.64 11.89
CA GLY A 455 26.53 0.44 12.04
C GLY A 455 27.09 -0.77 11.26
N VAL A 456 26.44 -1.18 10.16
CA VAL A 456 26.82 -2.41 9.40
C VAL A 456 27.26 -2.17 7.96
N ARG A 457 27.51 -0.92 7.54
CA ARG A 457 27.87 -0.59 6.16
C ARG A 457 29.37 -0.72 5.80
N GLU A 458 30.26 -0.77 6.77
CA GLU A 458 31.72 -0.62 6.51
C GLU A 458 32.38 -1.69 5.62
N SER A 459 31.73 -2.82 5.37
CA SER A 459 32.37 -3.93 4.63
C SER A 459 32.04 -4.01 3.13
N VAL A 460 31.20 -3.12 2.59
CA VAL A 460 30.71 -3.20 1.19
C VAL A 460 31.52 -2.32 0.21
N ARG A 461 32.52 -1.58 0.69
CA ARG A 461 33.48 -0.86 -0.17
C ARG A 461 34.72 -1.73 -0.42
N GLY A 462 34.55 -2.75 -1.24
CA GLY A 462 35.62 -3.59 -1.76
C GLY A 462 35.42 -3.82 -3.24
#